data_270c502ed1bcca595fe5d32e67c3c358
#
_entry.id   270c502ed1bcca595fe5d32e67c3c358
#
_cell.length_a   1.000
_cell.length_b   1.000
_cell.length_c   1.000
_cell.angle_alpha   90.00
_cell.angle_beta   90.00
_cell.angle_gamma   90.00
#
_symmetry.space_group_name_H-M   'P 1'
#
loop_
_entity.id
_entity.type
_entity.pdbx_description
1 polymer ?
#
loop_
_entity_poly.entity_id
_entity_poly.type
_entity_poly.pdbx_seq_one_letter_code
_entity_poly.pdbx_strand_id
1 'polypeptide(L)'
;TVPFAELTVDTRLSAQTKRQAAQAKKRGKKQPAKLPTGKILGQPEAITLDKDPRGELMEWLRSPENPYFAKAIVNRVWSNYFGMGIVDPTDDMNLANPPVNAPLLDYLATEFIKHDFDLKWLHHSIVTSDTYQRSALPNDTNVMDRTNFSRHIPRRLPAEVVYDAVILATGSDEHASRLRKQLDEMAIADGKPRRRN
;
A
#
# COMPACT_ATOMS: atom_id res chain seq x y z
N THR A 1 -2.95 6.99 15.35
CA THR A 1 -2.82 5.93 14.32
C THR A 1 -3.73 4.79 14.72
N VAL A 2 -4.85 4.63 14.01
CA VAL A 2 -5.65 3.42 14.11
C VAL A 2 -4.78 2.32 13.50
N PRO A 3 -4.39 1.28 14.22
CA PRO A 3 -3.63 0.19 13.63
C PRO A 3 -4.47 -0.37 12.50
N PHE A 4 -3.85 -0.57 11.34
CA PHE A 4 -4.46 -1.32 10.25
C PHE A 4 -5.01 -2.61 10.86
N ALA A 5 -6.32 -2.83 10.72
CA ALA A 5 -6.93 -4.06 11.17
C ALA A 5 -6.20 -5.19 10.45
N GLU A 6 -5.46 -5.99 11.18
CA GLU A 6 -4.86 -7.20 10.64
C GLU A 6 -5.98 -8.02 10.01
N LEU A 7 -5.85 -8.31 8.72
CA LEU A 7 -6.73 -9.26 8.05
C LEU A 7 -6.49 -10.64 8.68
N THR A 8 -7.21 -10.90 9.77
CA THR A 8 -7.20 -12.22 10.38
C THR A 8 -8.10 -13.12 9.55
N VAL A 9 -7.53 -14.20 9.02
CA VAL A 9 -8.32 -15.28 8.44
C VAL A 9 -9.25 -15.82 9.52
N ASP A 10 -10.55 -15.77 9.28
CA ASP A 10 -11.52 -16.33 10.23
C ASP A 10 -11.36 -17.87 10.26
N THR A 11 -10.51 -18.32 11.17
CA THR A 11 -10.29 -19.75 11.41
C THR A 11 -11.56 -20.48 11.88
N ARG A 12 -12.64 -19.73 12.22
CA ARG A 12 -13.94 -20.31 12.58
C ARG A 12 -14.63 -20.94 11.37
N LEU A 13 -14.45 -20.37 10.17
CA LEU A 13 -14.94 -20.97 8.93
C LEU A 13 -14.30 -22.33 8.68
N SER A 14 -12.99 -22.46 8.86
CA SER A 14 -12.29 -23.72 8.73
C SER A 14 -12.69 -24.72 9.83
N ALA A 15 -12.94 -24.25 11.04
CA ALA A 15 -13.43 -25.09 12.15
C ALA A 15 -14.89 -25.54 11.94
N GLN A 16 -15.74 -24.68 11.39
CA GLN A 16 -17.12 -25.04 11.03
C GLN A 16 -17.14 -26.08 9.91
N THR A 17 -16.32 -25.91 8.88
CA THR A 17 -16.20 -26.87 7.78
C THR A 17 -15.70 -28.23 8.29
N LYS A 18 -14.70 -28.24 9.19
CA LYS A 18 -14.22 -29.46 9.83
C LYS A 18 -15.28 -30.11 10.73
N ARG A 19 -16.06 -29.35 11.48
CA ARG A 19 -17.18 -29.85 12.32
C ARG A 19 -18.30 -30.43 11.44
N GLN A 20 -18.65 -29.78 10.33
CA GLN A 20 -19.64 -30.27 9.40
C GLN A 20 -19.19 -31.57 8.71
N ALA A 21 -17.91 -31.65 8.32
CA ALA A 21 -17.30 -32.86 7.77
C ALA A 21 -17.32 -34.03 8.79
N ALA A 22 -17.00 -33.73 10.06
CA ALA A 22 -17.04 -34.73 11.13
C ALA A 22 -18.48 -35.20 11.45
N GLN A 23 -19.46 -34.31 11.41
CA GLN A 23 -20.88 -34.65 11.58
C GLN A 23 -21.45 -35.43 10.40
N ALA A 24 -21.03 -35.09 9.17
CA ALA A 24 -21.42 -35.82 7.97
C ALA A 24 -20.87 -37.26 8.00
N LYS A 25 -19.64 -37.46 8.47
CA LYS A 25 -19.01 -38.76 8.67
C LYS A 25 -19.75 -39.62 9.72
N LYS A 26 -20.23 -39.00 10.80
CA LYS A 26 -21.05 -39.69 11.84
C LYS A 26 -22.44 -40.08 11.33
N ARG A 27 -22.98 -39.40 10.33
CA ARG A 27 -24.32 -39.70 9.74
C ARG A 27 -24.27 -40.67 8.57
N GLY A 28 -23.14 -41.34 8.33
CA GLY A 28 -23.03 -42.36 7.27
C GLY A 28 -23.12 -41.84 5.83
N LYS A 29 -23.11 -40.51 5.63
CA LYS A 29 -23.05 -39.92 4.28
C LYS A 29 -21.62 -39.97 3.76
N LYS A 30 -21.39 -40.81 2.79
CA LYS A 30 -20.10 -41.09 2.13
C LYS A 30 -19.60 -39.97 1.20
N GLN A 31 -20.07 -38.73 1.31
CA GLN A 31 -19.48 -37.66 0.53
C GLN A 31 -18.44 -36.94 1.42
N PRO A 32 -17.15 -36.93 1.03
CA PRO A 32 -16.18 -36.05 1.68
C PRO A 32 -16.67 -34.61 1.53
N ALA A 33 -16.66 -33.87 2.63
CA ALA A 33 -16.97 -32.45 2.57
C ALA A 33 -16.05 -31.80 1.51
N LYS A 34 -16.66 -31.30 0.43
CA LYS A 34 -15.92 -30.64 -0.64
C LYS A 34 -15.29 -29.40 -0.03
N LEU A 35 -13.96 -29.35 -0.02
CA LEU A 35 -13.24 -28.19 0.47
C LEU A 35 -13.66 -26.96 -0.34
N PRO A 36 -13.80 -25.78 0.28
CA PRO A 36 -14.13 -24.58 -0.43
C PRO A 36 -13.06 -24.33 -1.49
N THR A 37 -13.48 -23.96 -2.68
CA THR A 37 -12.59 -23.58 -3.78
C THR A 37 -12.68 -22.09 -4.00
N GLY A 38 -11.56 -21.44 -4.21
CA GLY A 38 -11.46 -20.05 -4.64
C GLY A 38 -10.94 -19.95 -6.07
N LYS A 39 -11.18 -18.83 -6.71
CA LYS A 39 -10.61 -18.56 -8.04
C LYS A 39 -9.86 -17.23 -8.00
N ILE A 40 -8.62 -17.24 -8.45
CA ILE A 40 -7.81 -16.04 -8.59
C ILE A 40 -8.19 -15.35 -9.90
N LEU A 41 -8.27 -14.03 -9.90
CA LEU A 41 -8.59 -13.22 -11.07
C LEU A 41 -7.58 -13.48 -12.20
N GLY A 42 -8.10 -13.79 -13.39
CA GLY A 42 -7.26 -14.09 -14.55
C GLY A 42 -6.73 -15.52 -14.63
N GLN A 43 -6.89 -16.33 -13.58
CA GLN A 43 -6.49 -17.73 -13.59
C GLN A 43 -7.68 -18.63 -14.00
N PRO A 44 -7.48 -19.58 -14.92
CA PRO A 44 -8.55 -20.48 -15.36
C PRO A 44 -8.93 -21.51 -14.29
N GLU A 45 -8.00 -21.90 -13.43
CA GLU A 45 -8.16 -22.97 -12.46
C GLU A 45 -8.66 -22.48 -11.11
N ALA A 46 -9.45 -23.31 -10.45
CA ALA A 46 -9.90 -23.06 -9.08
C ALA A 46 -8.91 -23.67 -8.10
N ILE A 47 -8.56 -22.90 -7.08
CA ILE A 47 -7.66 -23.33 -6.00
C ILE A 47 -8.47 -23.92 -4.87
N THR A 48 -8.02 -25.04 -4.33
CA THR A 48 -8.65 -25.68 -3.17
C THR A 48 -8.15 -24.99 -1.88
N LEU A 49 -9.06 -24.40 -1.13
CA LEU A 49 -8.75 -23.65 0.10
C LEU A 49 -8.71 -24.60 1.30
N ASP A 50 -7.68 -25.44 1.41
CA ASP A 50 -7.53 -26.36 2.55
C ASP A 50 -6.71 -25.79 3.72
N LYS A 51 -5.88 -24.78 3.41
CA LYS A 51 -4.97 -24.07 4.32
C LYS A 51 -5.23 -22.58 4.28
N ASP A 52 -4.23 -21.79 4.60
CA ASP A 52 -4.27 -20.34 4.50
C ASP A 52 -4.13 -19.90 3.03
N PRO A 53 -5.20 -19.36 2.41
CA PRO A 53 -5.16 -18.99 0.99
C PRO A 53 -4.33 -17.73 0.73
N ARG A 54 -3.85 -17.03 1.76
CA ARG A 54 -3.04 -15.80 1.62
C ARG A 54 -1.70 -16.09 0.97
N GLY A 55 -1.10 -17.27 1.23
CA GLY A 55 0.16 -17.68 0.60
C GLY A 55 0.04 -17.72 -0.92
N GLU A 56 -0.93 -18.48 -1.42
CA GLU A 56 -1.18 -18.63 -2.86
C GLU A 56 -1.55 -17.30 -3.52
N LEU A 57 -2.34 -16.45 -2.83
CA LEU A 57 -2.65 -15.11 -3.30
C LEU A 57 -1.39 -14.24 -3.40
N MET A 58 -0.51 -14.29 -2.39
CA MET A 58 0.74 -13.52 -2.40
C MET A 58 1.70 -13.99 -3.50
N GLU A 59 1.79 -15.30 -3.73
CA GLU A 59 2.58 -15.84 -4.84
C GLU A 59 2.06 -15.35 -6.19
N TRP A 60 0.74 -15.36 -6.39
CA TRP A 60 0.15 -14.80 -7.59
C TRP A 60 0.37 -13.30 -7.73
N LEU A 61 0.20 -12.52 -6.66
CA LEU A 61 0.44 -11.08 -6.69
C LEU A 61 1.89 -10.74 -7.06
N ARG A 62 2.85 -11.52 -6.56
CA ARG A 62 4.28 -11.32 -6.84
C ARG A 62 4.73 -11.98 -8.15
N SER A 63 3.89 -12.75 -8.80
CA SER A 63 4.21 -13.37 -10.08
C SER A 63 4.56 -12.30 -11.12
N PRO A 64 5.65 -12.45 -11.88
CA PRO A 64 5.98 -11.58 -13.01
C PRO A 64 4.89 -11.50 -14.07
N GLU A 65 4.05 -12.54 -14.15
CA GLU A 65 2.93 -12.62 -15.07
C GLU A 65 1.69 -11.87 -14.59
N ASN A 66 1.68 -11.40 -13.34
CA ASN A 66 0.57 -10.62 -12.82
C ASN A 66 0.59 -9.21 -13.44
N PRO A 67 -0.43 -8.85 -14.25
CA PRO A 67 -0.41 -7.58 -14.95
C PRO A 67 -0.80 -6.38 -14.07
N TYR A 68 -1.25 -6.60 -12.83
CA TYR A 68 -1.89 -5.55 -12.03
C TYR A 68 -1.05 -5.07 -10.86
N PHE A 69 -0.49 -5.99 -10.07
CA PHE A 69 0.06 -5.67 -8.76
C PHE A 69 1.21 -4.66 -8.82
N ALA A 70 2.24 -4.96 -9.63
CA ALA A 70 3.38 -4.06 -9.78
C ALA A 70 2.97 -2.71 -10.38
N LYS A 71 2.10 -2.71 -11.40
CA LYS A 71 1.58 -1.48 -12.03
C LYS A 71 0.78 -0.64 -11.05
N ALA A 72 -0.05 -1.27 -10.21
CA ALA A 72 -0.85 -0.56 -9.22
C ALA A 72 0.03 0.13 -8.16
N ILE A 73 1.07 -0.56 -7.66
CA ILE A 73 2.02 0.03 -6.71
C ILE A 73 2.78 1.19 -7.36
N VAL A 74 3.35 0.96 -8.54
CA VAL A 74 4.10 1.99 -9.28
C VAL A 74 3.23 3.21 -9.53
N ASN A 75 2.01 3.03 -10.02
CA ASN A 75 1.09 4.13 -10.31
C ASN A 75 0.73 4.93 -9.04
N ARG A 76 0.52 4.24 -7.92
CA ARG A 76 0.21 4.88 -6.64
C ARG A 76 1.41 5.67 -6.10
N VAL A 77 2.61 5.11 -6.18
CA VAL A 77 3.84 5.82 -5.78
C VAL A 77 4.08 7.02 -6.69
N TRP A 78 3.91 6.85 -8.01
CA TRP A 78 3.99 7.94 -8.99
C TRP A 78 3.03 9.09 -8.65
N SER A 79 1.77 8.76 -8.38
CA SER A 79 0.77 9.78 -8.05
C SER A 79 1.08 10.54 -6.75
N ASN A 80 1.77 9.90 -5.80
CA ASN A 80 2.24 10.57 -4.60
C ASN A 80 3.27 11.66 -4.90
N TYR A 81 4.07 11.52 -5.94
CA TYR A 81 5.06 12.51 -6.33
C TYR A 81 4.49 13.59 -7.25
N PHE A 82 3.67 13.20 -8.21
CA PHE A 82 3.19 14.10 -9.24
C PHE A 82 1.78 14.64 -9.01
N GLY A 83 1.07 14.13 -8.01
CA GLY A 83 -0.32 14.51 -7.70
C GLY A 83 -1.35 13.87 -8.61
N MET A 84 -0.92 13.13 -9.62
CA MET A 84 -1.73 12.40 -10.58
C MET A 84 -1.03 11.12 -11.00
N GLY A 85 -1.77 10.03 -11.20
CA GLY A 85 -1.23 8.76 -11.68
C GLY A 85 -0.91 8.78 -13.17
N ILE A 86 -0.12 7.81 -13.63
CA ILE A 86 0.00 7.49 -15.06
C ILE A 86 -1.32 6.92 -15.58
N VAL A 87 -2.05 6.23 -14.70
CA VAL A 87 -3.49 5.96 -14.81
C VAL A 87 -4.20 6.80 -13.76
N ASP A 88 -5.18 7.58 -14.15
CA ASP A 88 -5.93 8.45 -13.24
C ASP A 88 -7.44 8.33 -13.53
N PRO A 89 -8.29 8.06 -12.53
CA PRO A 89 -8.00 7.84 -11.09
C PRO A 89 -7.05 6.67 -10.81
N THR A 90 -6.22 6.81 -9.78
CA THR A 90 -5.06 5.94 -9.52
C THR A 90 -5.40 4.45 -9.38
N ASP A 91 -6.60 4.15 -8.91
CA ASP A 91 -7.06 2.78 -8.65
C ASP A 91 -7.97 2.24 -9.78
N ASP A 92 -8.25 3.04 -10.80
CA ASP A 92 -9.13 2.67 -11.91
C ASP A 92 -8.34 2.08 -13.09
N MET A 93 -7.64 0.99 -12.85
CA MET A 93 -6.86 0.26 -13.86
C MET A 93 -7.75 -0.70 -14.64
N ASN A 94 -8.40 -0.20 -15.67
CA ASN A 94 -9.23 -1.00 -16.58
C ASN A 94 -8.99 -0.63 -18.04
N LEU A 95 -9.52 -1.45 -18.96
CA LEU A 95 -9.34 -1.25 -20.40
C LEU A 95 -10.01 0.04 -20.92
N ALA A 96 -11.00 0.57 -20.23
CA ALA A 96 -11.68 1.81 -20.60
C ALA A 96 -10.91 3.06 -20.13
N ASN A 97 -9.94 2.88 -19.22
CA ASN A 97 -9.10 3.95 -18.69
C ASN A 97 -7.60 3.64 -18.95
N PRO A 98 -7.12 3.82 -20.19
CA PRO A 98 -5.75 3.49 -20.52
C PRO A 98 -4.77 4.49 -19.87
N PRO A 99 -3.53 4.04 -19.53
CA PRO A 99 -2.50 4.91 -19.02
C PRO A 99 -2.13 6.00 -20.04
N VAL A 100 -1.87 7.23 -19.57
CA VAL A 100 -1.40 8.32 -20.43
C VAL A 100 -0.02 8.05 -21.04
N ASN A 101 0.77 7.22 -20.39
CA ASN A 101 2.06 6.73 -20.88
C ASN A 101 2.25 5.26 -20.52
N ALA A 102 1.70 4.36 -21.35
CA ALA A 102 1.79 2.92 -21.13
C ALA A 102 3.24 2.41 -21.11
N PRO A 103 4.14 2.82 -22.05
CA PRO A 103 5.53 2.37 -22.01
C PRO A 103 6.26 2.71 -20.72
N LEU A 104 6.00 3.88 -20.13
CA LEU A 104 6.60 4.29 -18.86
C LEU A 104 6.11 3.41 -17.71
N LEU A 105 4.79 3.18 -17.64
CA LEU A 105 4.22 2.33 -16.60
C LEU A 105 4.74 0.90 -16.69
N ASP A 106 4.81 0.35 -17.90
CA ASP A 106 5.31 -0.99 -18.16
C ASP A 106 6.80 -1.12 -17.81
N TYR A 107 7.62 -0.13 -18.17
CA TYR A 107 9.02 -0.10 -17.82
C TYR A 107 9.22 -0.08 -16.31
N LEU A 108 8.60 0.85 -15.61
CA LEU A 108 8.75 0.98 -14.15
C LEU A 108 8.24 -0.28 -13.42
N ALA A 109 7.13 -0.87 -13.87
CA ALA A 109 6.60 -2.09 -13.27
C ALA A 109 7.54 -3.29 -13.50
N THR A 110 8.10 -3.41 -14.70
CA THR A 110 9.05 -4.49 -15.02
C THR A 110 10.34 -4.37 -14.20
N GLU A 111 10.90 -3.16 -14.12
CA GLU A 111 12.11 -2.93 -13.32
C GLU A 111 11.83 -3.09 -11.81
N PHE A 112 10.66 -2.68 -11.33
CA PHE A 112 10.26 -2.88 -9.94
C PHE A 112 10.19 -4.37 -9.56
N ILE A 113 9.67 -5.22 -10.46
CA ILE A 113 9.68 -6.69 -10.29
C ILE A 113 11.13 -7.21 -10.26
N LYS A 114 11.99 -6.78 -11.19
CA LYS A 114 13.41 -7.20 -11.26
C LYS A 114 14.19 -6.83 -10.00
N HIS A 115 13.81 -5.74 -9.33
CA HIS A 115 14.40 -5.32 -8.04
C HIS A 115 13.66 -5.92 -6.84
N ASP A 116 12.99 -7.06 -7.02
CA ASP A 116 12.25 -7.80 -5.97
C ASP A 116 11.29 -6.92 -5.15
N PHE A 117 10.57 -6.03 -5.84
CA PHE A 117 9.61 -5.09 -5.24
C PHE A 117 10.25 -4.13 -4.22
N ASP A 118 11.49 -3.71 -4.45
CA ASP A 118 12.16 -2.72 -3.61
C ASP A 118 11.56 -1.32 -3.79
N LEU A 119 10.80 -0.89 -2.81
CA LEU A 119 10.20 0.45 -2.78
C LEU A 119 11.25 1.57 -2.73
N LYS A 120 12.42 1.35 -2.09
CA LYS A 120 13.48 2.37 -2.03
C LYS A 120 14.05 2.63 -3.41
N TRP A 121 14.28 1.55 -4.17
CA TRP A 121 14.68 1.65 -5.57
C TRP A 121 13.66 2.44 -6.38
N LEU A 122 12.36 2.13 -6.24
CA LEU A 122 11.29 2.81 -6.98
C LEU A 122 11.24 4.31 -6.63
N HIS A 123 11.27 4.65 -5.35
CA HIS A 123 11.31 6.04 -4.90
C HIS A 123 12.53 6.77 -5.46
N HIS A 124 13.72 6.16 -5.36
CA HIS A 124 14.96 6.74 -5.88
C HIS A 124 14.87 6.99 -7.39
N SER A 125 14.39 6.00 -8.16
CA SER A 125 14.26 6.12 -9.61
C SER A 125 13.32 7.26 -10.03
N ILE A 126 12.23 7.46 -9.28
CA ILE A 126 11.30 8.54 -9.56
C ILE A 126 11.91 9.92 -9.24
N VAL A 127 12.49 10.09 -8.03
CA VAL A 127 13.00 11.42 -7.61
C VAL A 127 14.26 11.85 -8.34
N THR A 128 15.04 10.91 -8.87
CA THR A 128 16.23 11.21 -9.69
C THR A 128 15.91 11.40 -11.16
N SER A 129 14.66 11.16 -11.59
CA SER A 129 14.27 11.33 -12.98
C SER A 129 14.21 12.81 -13.38
N ASP A 130 14.56 13.10 -14.64
CA ASP A 130 14.44 14.44 -15.20
C ASP A 130 13.00 14.97 -15.11
N THR A 131 12.01 14.08 -15.16
CA THR A 131 10.59 14.44 -15.03
C THR A 131 10.28 15.03 -13.67
N TYR A 132 10.81 14.45 -12.61
CA TYR A 132 10.59 14.96 -11.25
C TYR A 132 11.34 16.27 -11.00
N GLN A 133 12.51 16.44 -11.61
CA GLN A 133 13.38 17.62 -11.43
C GLN A 133 13.00 18.81 -12.33
N ARG A 134 11.92 18.70 -13.10
CA ARG A 134 11.44 19.80 -13.94
C ARG A 134 10.97 20.99 -13.10
N SER A 135 11.19 22.19 -13.68
CA SER A 135 10.70 23.45 -13.09
C SER A 135 9.18 23.46 -12.94
N ALA A 136 8.70 24.13 -11.89
CA ALA A 136 7.29 24.44 -11.73
C ALA A 136 6.83 25.63 -12.59
N LEU A 137 7.76 26.43 -13.11
CA LEU A 137 7.44 27.57 -13.97
C LEU A 137 6.97 27.06 -15.33
N PRO A 138 5.75 27.45 -15.77
CA PRO A 138 5.26 27.10 -17.08
C PRO A 138 5.98 27.88 -18.18
N ASN A 139 5.95 27.36 -19.39
CA ASN A 139 6.29 28.05 -20.62
C ASN A 139 5.10 28.02 -21.58
N ASP A 140 5.23 28.68 -22.72
CA ASP A 140 4.14 28.82 -23.71
C ASP A 140 3.62 27.47 -24.24
N THR A 141 4.47 26.43 -24.23
CA THR A 141 4.10 25.10 -24.75
C THR A 141 3.49 24.18 -23.72
N ASN A 142 3.72 24.41 -22.41
CA ASN A 142 3.28 23.48 -21.34
C ASN A 142 2.36 24.12 -20.28
N VAL A 143 1.96 25.37 -20.47
CA VAL A 143 1.08 26.09 -19.52
C VAL A 143 -0.26 25.38 -19.31
N MET A 144 -0.81 24.78 -20.36
CA MET A 144 -2.08 24.03 -20.34
C MET A 144 -1.90 22.53 -20.10
N ASP A 145 -0.65 22.03 -20.08
CA ASP A 145 -0.40 20.62 -19.89
C ASP A 145 -0.62 20.23 -18.43
N ARG A 146 -1.49 19.24 -18.21
CA ARG A 146 -1.80 18.68 -16.91
C ARG A 146 -1.58 17.17 -16.82
N THR A 147 -1.34 16.52 -17.97
CA THR A 147 -1.35 15.05 -18.06
C THR A 147 -0.02 14.44 -18.48
N ASN A 148 0.85 15.20 -19.17
CA ASN A 148 2.10 14.66 -19.73
C ASN A 148 3.32 14.87 -18.81
N PHE A 149 3.10 15.36 -17.60
CA PHE A 149 4.19 15.60 -16.63
C PHE A 149 5.31 16.49 -17.17
N SER A 150 4.99 17.42 -18.09
CA SER A 150 5.97 18.28 -18.78
C SER A 150 6.56 19.36 -17.86
N ARG A 151 5.96 19.62 -16.72
CA ARG A 151 6.42 20.50 -15.64
C ARG A 151 6.02 19.97 -14.29
N HIS A 152 6.67 20.43 -13.23
CA HIS A 152 6.22 20.14 -11.87
C HIS A 152 4.98 20.98 -11.54
N ILE A 153 3.91 20.34 -11.07
CA ILE A 153 2.70 21.01 -10.59
C ILE A 153 2.76 21.07 -9.07
N PRO A 154 2.96 22.26 -8.47
CA PRO A 154 3.02 22.40 -7.01
C PRO A 154 1.71 21.97 -6.38
N ARG A 155 1.81 21.23 -5.29
CA ARG A 155 0.66 20.79 -4.49
C ARG A 155 0.86 21.09 -3.01
N ARG A 156 -0.24 21.15 -2.30
CA ARG A 156 -0.18 21.30 -0.85
C ARG A 156 0.38 20.04 -0.21
N LEU A 157 1.25 20.21 0.76
CA LEU A 157 1.74 19.11 1.56
C LEU A 157 0.60 18.57 2.46
N PRO A 158 0.54 17.27 2.74
CA PRO A 158 -0.31 16.71 3.77
C PRO A 158 -0.07 17.39 5.12
N ALA A 159 -1.12 17.51 5.92
CA ALA A 159 -1.03 18.21 7.20
C ALA A 159 -0.01 17.57 8.15
N GLU A 160 0.11 16.25 8.11
CA GLU A 160 1.08 15.48 8.89
C GLU A 160 2.52 15.83 8.51
N VAL A 161 2.81 15.96 7.22
CA VAL A 161 4.15 16.32 6.72
C VAL A 161 4.50 17.75 7.12
N VAL A 162 3.52 18.67 7.05
CA VAL A 162 3.72 20.07 7.50
C VAL A 162 3.98 20.10 9.00
N TYR A 163 3.20 19.34 9.77
CA TYR A 163 3.36 19.25 11.22
C TYR A 163 4.76 18.72 11.59
N ASP A 164 5.18 17.60 11.00
CA ASP A 164 6.50 17.01 11.24
C ASP A 164 7.63 17.98 10.85
N ALA A 165 7.48 18.67 9.71
CA ALA A 165 8.46 19.66 9.26
C ALA A 165 8.59 20.84 10.23
N VAL A 166 7.48 21.33 10.77
CA VAL A 166 7.47 22.39 11.77
C VAL A 166 8.13 21.93 13.06
N ILE A 167 7.80 20.74 13.56
CA ILE A 167 8.41 20.15 14.76
C ILE A 167 9.93 20.03 14.56
N LEU A 168 10.36 19.48 13.44
CA LEU A 168 11.78 19.30 13.13
C LEU A 168 12.52 20.65 13.05
N ALA A 169 11.93 21.63 12.38
CA ALA A 169 12.54 22.95 12.23
C ALA A 169 12.61 23.74 13.53
N THR A 170 11.64 23.56 14.43
CA THR A 170 11.56 24.29 15.71
C THR A 170 12.20 23.54 16.87
N GLY A 171 12.56 22.27 16.71
CA GLY A 171 13.01 21.40 17.81
C GLY A 171 11.96 21.22 18.92
N SER A 172 10.68 21.52 18.63
CA SER A 172 9.62 21.52 19.64
C SER A 172 9.34 20.16 20.26
N ASP A 173 9.65 19.08 19.54
CA ASP A 173 9.50 17.72 20.07
C ASP A 173 10.53 17.42 21.17
N GLU A 174 11.77 17.86 21.01
CA GLU A 174 12.78 17.75 22.06
C GLU A 174 12.42 18.58 23.30
N HIS A 175 11.88 19.80 23.08
CA HIS A 175 11.44 20.65 24.16
C HIS A 175 10.25 20.03 24.91
N ALA A 176 9.26 19.53 24.20
CA ALA A 176 8.11 18.83 24.79
C ALA A 176 8.54 17.57 25.56
N SER A 177 9.48 16.82 25.02
CA SER A 177 10.03 15.62 25.67
C SER A 177 10.79 15.96 26.96
N ARG A 178 11.57 17.04 26.96
CA ARG A 178 12.26 17.55 28.16
C ARG A 178 11.27 17.99 29.25
N LEU A 179 10.24 18.75 28.85
CA LEU A 179 9.19 19.19 29.78
C LEU A 179 8.40 18.01 30.36
N ARG A 180 8.04 17.02 29.54
CA ARG A 180 7.38 15.79 30.03
C ARG A 180 8.23 15.04 31.05
N LYS A 181 9.53 14.90 30.77
CA LYS A 181 10.46 14.26 31.70
C LYS A 181 10.57 15.02 33.02
N GLN A 182 10.66 16.35 33.00
CA GLN A 182 10.67 17.20 34.21
C GLN A 182 9.37 17.04 35.01
N LEU A 183 8.21 17.06 34.34
CA LEU A 183 6.92 16.85 34.99
C LEU A 183 6.79 15.49 35.64
N ASP A 184 7.28 14.45 34.97
CA ASP A 184 7.30 13.08 35.52
C ASP A 184 8.21 12.98 36.75
N GLU A 185 9.39 13.61 36.71
CA GLU A 185 10.32 13.69 37.84
C GLU A 185 9.72 14.40 39.04
N MET A 186 9.05 15.54 38.79
CA MET A 186 8.34 16.30 39.84
C MET A 186 7.16 15.51 40.43
N ALA A 187 6.38 14.80 39.58
CA ALA A 187 5.26 13.97 40.03
C ALA A 187 5.73 12.81 40.92
N ILE A 188 6.88 12.21 40.57
CA ILE A 188 7.51 11.15 41.40
C ILE A 188 7.97 11.71 42.76
N ALA A 189 8.55 12.89 42.74
CA ALA A 189 8.98 13.57 43.98
C ALA A 189 7.80 13.90 44.93
N ASP A 190 6.62 14.21 44.35
CA ASP A 190 5.37 14.47 45.08
C ASP A 190 4.60 13.19 45.47
N GLY A 191 5.14 12.00 45.19
CA GLY A 191 4.51 10.71 45.55
C GLY A 191 3.26 10.39 44.75
N LYS A 192 3.03 11.01 43.59
CA LYS A 192 1.88 10.75 42.73
C LYS A 192 2.17 9.60 41.74
N PRO A 193 1.21 8.68 41.52
CA PRO A 193 1.43 7.56 40.60
C PRO A 193 1.62 8.03 39.16
N ARG A 194 2.53 7.37 38.43
CA ARG A 194 2.78 7.58 37.00
C ARG A 194 1.47 7.48 36.20
N ARG A 195 1.09 8.51 35.45
CA ARG A 195 0.02 8.40 34.44
C ARG A 195 0.48 7.39 33.38
N ARG A 196 -0.19 6.24 33.33
CA ARG A 196 -0.04 5.31 32.20
C ARG A 196 -0.75 5.92 30.99
N ASN A 197 0.01 6.18 29.92
CA ASN A 197 -0.56 6.39 28.59
C ASN A 197 -0.91 5.03 27.98
#